data_1f9f5640ce812a773c2833cf2a12d09d
#
_entry.id   1f9f5640ce812a773c2833cf2a12d09d
#
_cell.length_a   1.000
_cell.length_b   1.000
_cell.length_c   1.000
_cell.angle_alpha   90.00
_cell.angle_beta   90.00
_cell.angle_gamma   90.00
#
_symmetry.space_group_name_H-M   'P 1'
#
loop_
_entity.id
_entity.type
_entity.pdbx_description
1 polymer ?
#
loop_
_entity_poly.entity_id
_entity_poly.type
_entity_poly.pdbx_seq_one_letter_code
_entity_poly.pdbx_strand_id
1 'polypeptide(L)'
;MTARKLFRKLHLWLSLPFGLIIMTTCLTGALLVFEKEITELVRHDSYTIPVRKTQSLSLQSLLERVARETPDSVEITSVTIPSDFRRAYTVGLSKPRRAGVLVDPYTGKIVGQSGRLPFFTTVRELHRWLLDSMKPEAEGIFWGRVIVGTSTLLFVFILLTGLFLWWPKKLKGIGKRLKISLRQGRQRLFIDLHTVGGVYVFVLLLAMAMTGLTWSFEWYRTGFYKVFGAEMAEAGKGDKGPKKDKRKDAPREEGAEQAKLPASYIYWEEVVSYVIEVSEADYTEITVKDGEVEVPLAGLGNSRAADSFRFDKKTGQVTEYKAYREVKRDKKLRGWIYSIHTGAWGGLFTRICYFLAALFGASLPLTGYYIFYQRKWGKKRKAKSGSKASEICLQEGRS
;
A
#
# COMPACT_ATOMS: atom_id res chain seq x y z
N MET A 1 -31.27 -22.03 -19.11
CA MET A 1 -30.63 -20.69 -19.23
C MET A 1 -29.19 -20.91 -19.66
N THR A 2 -28.66 -20.24 -20.71
CA THR A 2 -27.27 -20.46 -21.12
C THR A 2 -26.30 -19.90 -20.10
N ALA A 3 -25.16 -20.56 -19.85
CA ALA A 3 -24.13 -20.10 -18.91
C ALA A 3 -23.76 -18.61 -19.12
N ARG A 4 -23.64 -18.18 -20.38
CA ARG A 4 -23.34 -16.79 -20.74
C ARG A 4 -24.43 -15.78 -20.28
N LYS A 5 -25.70 -16.17 -20.28
CA LYS A 5 -26.80 -15.35 -19.75
C LYS A 5 -26.72 -15.26 -18.22
N LEU A 6 -26.34 -16.36 -17.54
CA LEU A 6 -26.14 -16.39 -16.09
C LEU A 6 -24.98 -15.46 -15.68
N PHE A 7 -23.79 -15.66 -16.26
CA PHE A 7 -22.62 -14.83 -15.94
C PHE A 7 -22.84 -13.35 -16.23
N ARG A 8 -23.58 -13.01 -17.28
CA ARG A 8 -23.95 -11.61 -17.56
C ARG A 8 -24.85 -11.03 -16.47
N LYS A 9 -25.82 -11.80 -15.95
CA LYS A 9 -26.65 -11.36 -14.84
C LYS A 9 -25.83 -11.18 -13.57
N LEU A 10 -24.99 -12.17 -13.23
CA LEU A 10 -24.10 -12.09 -12.06
C LEU A 10 -23.17 -10.89 -12.15
N HIS A 11 -22.46 -10.71 -13.27
CA HIS A 11 -21.57 -9.57 -13.48
C HIS A 11 -22.30 -8.24 -13.28
N LEU A 12 -23.49 -8.09 -13.84
CA LEU A 12 -24.28 -6.87 -13.72
C LEU A 12 -24.77 -6.63 -12.29
N TRP A 13 -25.38 -7.64 -11.66
CA TRP A 13 -25.99 -7.49 -10.34
C TRP A 13 -24.94 -7.33 -9.21
N LEU A 14 -23.76 -7.90 -9.39
CA LEU A 14 -22.64 -7.66 -8.46
C LEU A 14 -21.99 -6.30 -8.69
N SER A 15 -21.81 -5.88 -9.94
CA SER A 15 -21.11 -4.62 -10.23
C SER A 15 -21.93 -3.37 -9.94
N LEU A 16 -23.28 -3.41 -10.04
CA LEU A 16 -24.11 -2.23 -9.80
C LEU A 16 -24.02 -1.70 -8.35
N PRO A 17 -24.25 -2.50 -7.30
CA PRO A 17 -24.22 -1.98 -5.94
C PRO A 17 -22.80 -1.74 -5.41
N PHE A 18 -21.82 -2.56 -5.81
CA PHE A 18 -20.45 -2.48 -5.29
C PHE A 18 -19.51 -1.60 -6.15
N GLY A 19 -19.96 -1.17 -7.33
CA GLY A 19 -19.13 -0.42 -8.27
C GLY A 19 -18.58 0.88 -7.71
N LEU A 20 -19.35 1.61 -6.90
CA LEU A 20 -18.89 2.85 -6.27
C LEU A 20 -17.76 2.60 -5.26
N ILE A 21 -17.90 1.55 -4.44
CA ILE A 21 -16.87 1.17 -3.45
C ILE A 21 -15.61 0.71 -4.18
N ILE A 22 -15.74 -0.12 -5.22
CA ILE A 22 -14.62 -0.58 -6.05
C ILE A 22 -13.92 0.61 -6.72
N MET A 23 -14.67 1.56 -7.27
CA MET A 23 -14.14 2.78 -7.87
C MET A 23 -13.31 3.57 -6.84
N THR A 24 -13.87 3.81 -5.66
CA THR A 24 -13.19 4.54 -4.57
C THR A 24 -11.92 3.81 -4.13
N THR A 25 -11.99 2.49 -3.95
CA THR A 25 -10.82 1.67 -3.55
C THR A 25 -9.73 1.68 -4.63
N CYS A 26 -10.10 1.56 -5.91
CA CYS A 26 -9.13 1.63 -7.01
C CYS A 26 -8.49 3.03 -7.12
N LEU A 27 -9.28 4.10 -7.03
CA LEU A 27 -8.79 5.47 -7.12
C LEU A 27 -7.83 5.81 -5.97
N THR A 28 -8.24 5.49 -4.75
CA THR A 28 -7.39 5.70 -3.57
C THR A 28 -6.15 4.82 -3.59
N GLY A 29 -6.26 3.59 -4.10
CA GLY A 29 -5.11 2.71 -4.33
C GLY A 29 -4.11 3.31 -5.31
N ALA A 30 -4.57 3.89 -6.42
CA ALA A 30 -3.71 4.58 -7.38
C ALA A 30 -2.94 5.74 -6.71
N LEU A 31 -3.62 6.58 -5.93
CA LEU A 31 -2.97 7.68 -5.20
C LEU A 31 -1.88 7.20 -4.23
N LEU A 32 -2.08 6.06 -3.57
CA LEU A 32 -1.13 5.49 -2.61
C LEU A 32 0.13 4.88 -3.24
N VAL A 33 0.13 4.57 -4.55
CA VAL A 33 1.30 4.00 -5.23
C VAL A 33 2.52 4.91 -5.13
N PHE A 34 2.33 6.22 -5.23
CA PHE A 34 3.39 7.24 -5.20
C PHE A 34 3.39 8.08 -3.93
N GLU A 35 2.82 7.56 -2.82
CA GLU A 35 2.75 8.26 -1.53
C GLU A 35 4.13 8.74 -1.05
N LYS A 36 5.16 7.88 -1.16
CA LYS A 36 6.51 8.19 -0.69
C LYS A 36 7.10 9.34 -1.48
N GLU A 37 7.10 9.26 -2.80
CA GLU A 37 7.70 10.25 -3.69
C GLU A 37 7.00 11.60 -3.59
N ILE A 38 5.68 11.61 -3.52
CA ILE A 38 4.91 12.84 -3.36
C ILE A 38 5.18 13.46 -1.98
N THR A 39 5.29 12.65 -0.92
CA THR A 39 5.61 13.15 0.42
C THR A 39 7.00 13.75 0.45
N GLU A 40 8.00 13.10 -0.14
CA GLU A 40 9.37 13.61 -0.23
C GLU A 40 9.44 14.87 -1.10
N LEU A 41 8.68 14.95 -2.19
CA LEU A 41 8.61 16.13 -3.04
C LEU A 41 8.00 17.34 -2.30
N VAL A 42 6.89 17.12 -1.58
CA VAL A 42 6.21 18.18 -0.82
C VAL A 42 7.07 18.69 0.35
N ARG A 43 7.91 17.83 0.93
CA ARG A 43 8.80 18.16 2.05
C ARG A 43 10.27 18.16 1.62
N HIS A 44 10.55 18.47 0.38
CA HIS A 44 11.89 18.39 -0.22
C HIS A 44 12.97 19.01 0.69
N ASP A 45 12.74 20.21 1.19
CA ASP A 45 13.70 20.95 2.03
C ASP A 45 13.96 20.28 3.39
N SER A 46 13.06 19.41 3.85
CA SER A 46 13.26 18.65 5.09
C SER A 46 14.01 17.34 4.83
N TYR A 47 13.84 16.74 3.66
CA TYR A 47 14.53 15.50 3.29
C TYR A 47 15.93 15.73 2.71
N THR A 48 16.17 16.89 2.12
CA THR A 48 17.43 17.21 1.44
C THR A 48 18.26 18.16 2.28
N ILE A 49 19.48 17.77 2.59
CA ILE A 49 20.42 18.55 3.39
C ILE A 49 21.52 19.12 2.48
N PRO A 50 21.90 20.40 2.64
CA PRO A 50 23.02 20.97 1.90
C PRO A 50 24.32 20.21 2.21
N VAL A 51 25.09 19.92 1.16
CA VAL A 51 26.40 19.30 1.29
C VAL A 51 27.34 20.21 2.09
N ARG A 52 27.92 19.68 3.14
CA ARG A 52 28.91 20.39 3.98
C ARG A 52 30.25 19.70 3.91
N LYS A 53 31.32 20.46 4.02
CA LYS A 53 32.69 19.93 4.09
C LYS A 53 33.05 19.40 5.48
N THR A 54 32.15 19.57 6.45
CA THR A 54 32.33 19.12 7.84
C THR A 54 31.88 17.66 7.98
N GLN A 55 32.51 16.93 8.87
CA GLN A 55 32.07 15.57 9.24
C GLN A 55 30.70 15.61 9.95
N SER A 56 29.88 14.60 9.76
CA SER A 56 28.62 14.43 10.50
C SER A 56 28.89 14.29 12.00
N LEU A 57 27.90 14.66 12.81
CA LEU A 57 27.94 14.40 14.26
C LEU A 57 27.93 12.91 14.52
N SER A 58 28.53 12.48 15.65
CA SER A 58 28.34 11.11 16.13
C SER A 58 26.86 10.83 16.39
N LEU A 59 26.44 9.58 16.17
CA LEU A 59 25.04 9.18 16.42
C LEU A 59 24.64 9.45 17.86
N GLN A 60 25.53 9.24 18.80
CA GLN A 60 25.31 9.55 20.21
C GLN A 60 24.96 11.03 20.40
N SER A 61 25.82 11.93 19.93
CA SER A 61 25.60 13.39 20.06
C SER A 61 24.34 13.87 19.35
N LEU A 62 24.03 13.27 18.18
CA LEU A 62 22.83 13.58 17.43
C LEU A 62 21.57 13.17 18.20
N LEU A 63 21.53 11.95 18.72
CA LEU A 63 20.38 11.42 19.47
C LEU A 63 20.14 12.17 20.78
N GLU A 64 21.20 12.53 21.49
CA GLU A 64 21.11 13.35 22.71
C GLU A 64 20.53 14.74 22.44
N ARG A 65 20.88 15.36 21.29
CA ARG A 65 20.28 16.65 20.86
C ARG A 65 18.80 16.50 20.55
N VAL A 66 18.44 15.46 19.77
CA VAL A 66 17.02 15.16 19.44
C VAL A 66 16.22 14.87 20.70
N ALA A 67 16.79 14.11 21.66
CA ALA A 67 16.14 13.81 22.92
C ALA A 67 15.85 15.06 23.75
N ARG A 68 16.71 16.08 23.73
CA ARG A 68 16.47 17.36 24.42
C ARG A 68 15.34 18.17 23.79
N GLU A 69 15.17 18.11 22.47
CA GLU A 69 14.10 18.82 21.75
C GLU A 69 12.77 18.04 21.76
N THR A 70 12.77 16.76 22.17
CA THR A 70 11.59 15.91 22.16
C THR A 70 10.90 15.93 23.54
N PRO A 71 9.54 15.92 23.63
CA PRO A 71 8.84 15.85 24.92
C PRO A 71 9.23 14.63 25.76
N ASP A 72 9.23 14.74 27.10
CA ASP A 72 9.64 13.67 28.03
C ASP A 72 8.81 12.38 27.91
N SER A 73 7.57 12.48 27.45
CA SER A 73 6.67 11.33 27.23
C SER A 73 6.95 10.54 25.95
N VAL A 74 7.97 10.96 25.14
CA VAL A 74 8.27 10.38 23.83
C VAL A 74 9.69 9.83 23.85
N GLU A 75 9.81 8.53 23.56
CA GLU A 75 11.09 7.81 23.47
C GLU A 75 11.56 7.72 22.02
N ILE A 76 12.86 7.79 21.80
CA ILE A 76 13.49 7.48 20.54
C ILE A 76 13.56 5.95 20.38
N THR A 77 13.17 5.43 19.22
CA THR A 77 13.06 3.98 18.98
C THR A 77 14.02 3.45 17.92
N SER A 78 14.45 4.31 17.01
CA SER A 78 15.32 3.91 15.89
C SER A 78 15.99 5.13 15.26
N VAL A 79 17.05 4.88 14.51
CA VAL A 79 17.60 5.83 13.55
C VAL A 79 17.75 5.15 12.20
N THR A 80 17.34 5.81 11.13
CA THR A 80 17.56 5.38 9.73
C THR A 80 18.57 6.33 9.09
N ILE A 81 19.66 5.76 8.60
CA ILE A 81 20.78 6.45 8.00
C ILE A 81 20.78 6.15 6.51
N PRO A 82 20.46 7.12 5.64
CA PRO A 82 20.53 6.94 4.19
C PRO A 82 21.99 6.84 3.72
N SER A 83 22.25 6.09 2.63
CA SER A 83 23.58 6.06 2.00
C SER A 83 23.90 7.38 1.25
N ASP A 84 22.90 8.12 0.81
CA ASP A 84 23.06 9.45 0.23
C ASP A 84 23.29 10.50 1.33
N PHE A 85 24.50 11.00 1.44
CA PHE A 85 24.93 12.02 2.42
C PHE A 85 24.19 13.37 2.30
N ARG A 86 23.42 13.58 1.23
CA ARG A 86 22.55 14.75 1.05
C ARG A 86 21.18 14.58 1.69
N ARG A 87 20.93 13.47 2.35
CA ARG A 87 19.63 13.20 2.98
C ARG A 87 19.69 13.31 4.48
N ALA A 88 18.60 13.86 5.05
CA ALA A 88 18.40 13.90 6.49
C ALA A 88 18.30 12.49 7.07
N TYR A 89 18.81 12.29 8.29
CA TYR A 89 18.58 11.09 9.06
C TYR A 89 17.13 11.07 9.56
N THR A 90 16.54 9.87 9.64
CA THR A 90 15.20 9.71 10.19
C THR A 90 15.29 9.09 11.58
N VAL A 91 14.88 9.85 12.60
CA VAL A 91 14.83 9.37 13.99
C VAL A 91 13.39 8.95 14.30
N GLY A 92 13.17 7.67 14.59
CA GLY A 92 11.87 7.11 14.93
C GLY A 92 11.47 7.42 16.36
N LEU A 93 10.20 7.76 16.58
CA LEU A 93 9.64 8.14 17.87
C LEU A 93 8.58 7.13 18.33
N SER A 94 8.44 6.95 19.66
CA SER A 94 7.45 6.05 20.25
C SER A 94 6.01 6.56 20.11
N LYS A 95 5.81 7.89 20.10
CA LYS A 95 4.50 8.55 20.02
C LYS A 95 4.58 9.80 19.11
N PRO A 96 3.52 10.05 18.33
CA PRO A 96 2.43 9.13 18.00
C PRO A 96 2.95 7.92 17.22
N ARG A 97 2.17 6.84 17.17
CA ARG A 97 2.60 5.58 16.53
C ARG A 97 3.14 5.81 15.11
N ARG A 98 4.38 5.38 14.84
CA ARG A 98 5.12 5.57 13.58
C ARG A 98 5.47 7.02 13.27
N ALA A 99 5.53 7.85 14.28
CA ALA A 99 6.10 9.17 14.12
C ALA A 99 7.62 9.07 14.00
N GLY A 100 8.19 10.07 13.37
CA GLY A 100 9.63 10.28 13.31
C GLY A 100 9.92 11.71 12.93
N VAL A 101 11.14 12.11 13.19
CA VAL A 101 11.66 13.42 12.82
C VAL A 101 12.82 13.26 11.84
N LEU A 102 12.94 14.25 10.96
CA LEU A 102 14.07 14.38 10.04
C LEU A 102 15.10 15.27 10.69
N VAL A 103 16.35 14.82 10.72
CA VAL A 103 17.43 15.49 11.45
C VAL A 103 18.60 15.74 10.51
N ASP A 104 19.12 16.94 10.52
CA ASP A 104 20.37 17.30 9.82
C ASP A 104 21.56 16.60 10.52
N PRO A 105 22.27 15.68 9.84
CA PRO A 105 23.36 14.91 10.45
C PRO A 105 24.56 15.76 10.86
N TYR A 106 24.71 16.94 10.32
CA TYR A 106 25.84 17.85 10.61
C TYR A 106 25.58 18.75 11.82
N THR A 107 24.33 19.11 12.08
CA THR A 107 23.97 20.05 13.14
C THR A 107 23.17 19.40 14.27
N GLY A 108 22.59 18.23 14.05
CA GLY A 108 21.66 17.59 14.98
C GLY A 108 20.31 18.29 15.09
N LYS A 109 20.03 19.30 14.26
CA LYS A 109 18.79 20.07 14.30
C LYS A 109 17.65 19.28 13.65
N ILE A 110 16.48 19.30 14.26
CA ILE A 110 15.23 18.76 13.66
C ILE A 110 14.81 19.70 12.52
N VAL A 111 14.80 19.16 11.28
CA VAL A 111 14.46 19.91 10.06
C VAL A 111 13.05 19.60 9.56
N GLY A 112 12.37 18.59 10.13
CA GLY A 112 11.02 18.26 9.76
C GLY A 112 10.49 16.97 10.37
N GLN A 113 9.29 16.59 9.96
CA GLN A 113 8.67 15.32 10.38
C GLN A 113 8.71 14.30 9.23
N SER A 114 9.08 13.06 9.54
CA SER A 114 9.14 11.96 8.57
C SER A 114 7.79 11.25 8.38
N GLY A 115 6.79 11.60 9.15
CA GLY A 115 5.46 10.97 9.12
C GLY A 115 4.70 11.22 7.82
N ARG A 116 3.66 10.39 7.60
CA ARG A 116 2.75 10.53 6.45
C ARG A 116 2.09 11.89 6.41
N LEU A 117 1.89 12.45 5.20
CA LEU A 117 1.06 13.64 5.03
C LEU A 117 -0.40 13.36 5.46
N PRO A 118 -1.10 14.32 6.10
CA PRO A 118 -2.51 14.15 6.49
C PRO A 118 -3.40 13.70 5.34
N PHE A 119 -3.18 14.24 4.15
CA PHE A 119 -3.86 13.82 2.91
C PHE A 119 -3.75 12.30 2.68
N PHE A 120 -2.54 11.75 2.72
CA PHE A 120 -2.35 10.30 2.52
C PHE A 120 -2.85 9.46 3.69
N THR A 121 -2.93 10.01 4.90
CA THR A 121 -3.61 9.34 6.02
C THR A 121 -5.08 9.14 5.70
N THR A 122 -5.78 10.20 5.28
CA THR A 122 -7.19 10.13 4.87
C THR A 122 -7.40 9.21 3.66
N VAL A 123 -6.56 9.32 2.61
CA VAL A 123 -6.63 8.45 1.43
C VAL A 123 -6.48 6.98 1.82
N ARG A 124 -5.56 6.65 2.73
CA ARG A 124 -5.35 5.29 3.21
C ARG A 124 -6.50 4.77 4.06
N GLU A 125 -7.10 5.61 4.89
CA GLU A 125 -8.27 5.26 5.68
C GLU A 125 -9.48 5.01 4.77
N LEU A 126 -9.67 5.85 3.76
CA LEU A 126 -10.68 5.65 2.75
C LEU A 126 -10.47 4.35 1.95
N HIS A 127 -9.21 4.05 1.56
CA HIS A 127 -8.85 2.84 0.84
C HIS A 127 -9.14 1.56 1.64
N ARG A 128 -8.88 1.59 2.94
CA ARG A 128 -8.91 0.37 3.76
C ARG A 128 -10.22 0.11 4.49
N TRP A 129 -10.94 1.17 4.86
CA TRP A 129 -12.14 1.07 5.69
C TRP A 129 -13.13 2.22 5.54
N LEU A 130 -13.11 2.94 4.41
CA LEU A 130 -14.09 3.98 4.06
C LEU A 130 -14.24 5.05 5.17
N LEU A 131 -13.13 5.45 5.80
CA LEU A 131 -13.07 6.44 6.90
C LEU A 131 -13.83 6.00 8.16
N ASP A 132 -14.07 4.71 8.35
CA ASP A 132 -14.66 4.19 9.58
C ASP A 132 -13.75 4.54 10.78
N SER A 133 -14.28 5.29 11.74
CA SER A 133 -13.55 5.81 12.89
C SER A 133 -13.34 4.80 14.01
N MET A 134 -13.72 3.53 13.79
CA MET A 134 -13.57 2.49 14.78
C MET A 134 -12.12 2.34 15.24
N LYS A 135 -11.90 2.47 16.55
CA LYS A 135 -10.56 2.25 17.13
C LYS A 135 -10.29 0.75 17.25
N PRO A 136 -9.02 0.31 17.09
CA PRO A 136 -8.65 -1.11 17.20
C PRO A 136 -9.02 -1.77 18.53
N GLU A 137 -9.21 -0.95 19.57
CA GLU A 137 -9.52 -1.36 20.95
C GLU A 137 -11.03 -1.36 21.24
N ALA A 138 -11.85 -0.87 20.30
CA ALA A 138 -13.30 -0.86 20.47
C ALA A 138 -13.88 -2.25 20.25
N GLU A 139 -14.74 -2.68 21.15
CA GLU A 139 -15.53 -3.88 20.95
C GLU A 139 -16.55 -3.65 19.84
N GLY A 140 -16.62 -4.58 18.87
CA GLY A 140 -17.62 -4.50 17.81
C GLY A 140 -17.07 -4.85 16.41
N ILE A 141 -17.97 -4.77 15.43
CA ILE A 141 -17.63 -5.09 14.03
C ILE A 141 -17.08 -3.85 13.34
N PHE A 142 -15.89 -3.96 12.81
CA PHE A 142 -15.27 -2.92 11.98
C PHE A 142 -15.91 -2.92 10.58
N TRP A 143 -17.07 -2.26 10.46
CA TRP A 143 -17.90 -2.29 9.26
C TRP A 143 -17.21 -1.78 8.01
N GLY A 144 -16.46 -0.69 8.08
CA GLY A 144 -15.71 -0.16 6.94
C GLY A 144 -14.76 -1.20 6.35
N ARG A 145 -14.05 -1.94 7.20
CA ARG A 145 -13.18 -3.04 6.77
C ARG A 145 -13.95 -4.21 6.16
N VAL A 146 -15.10 -4.56 6.74
CA VAL A 146 -15.96 -5.65 6.21
C VAL A 146 -16.53 -5.26 4.85
N ILE A 147 -17.02 -4.03 4.68
CA ILE A 147 -17.57 -3.53 3.43
C ILE A 147 -16.51 -3.52 2.33
N VAL A 148 -15.32 -2.97 2.58
CA VAL A 148 -14.21 -2.95 1.60
C VAL A 148 -13.78 -4.38 1.27
N GLY A 149 -13.60 -5.23 2.27
CA GLY A 149 -13.22 -6.64 2.08
C GLY A 149 -14.23 -7.41 1.24
N THR A 150 -15.52 -7.31 1.57
CA THR A 150 -16.60 -7.98 0.81
C THR A 150 -16.67 -7.44 -0.62
N SER A 151 -16.59 -6.12 -0.80
CA SER A 151 -16.56 -5.51 -2.13
C SER A 151 -15.37 -5.98 -2.95
N THR A 152 -14.20 -6.14 -2.34
CA THR A 152 -13.01 -6.66 -2.99
C THR A 152 -13.15 -8.15 -3.35
N LEU A 153 -13.75 -8.95 -2.49
CA LEU A 153 -14.05 -10.36 -2.80
C LEU A 153 -15.01 -10.47 -3.99
N LEU A 154 -16.07 -9.68 -3.98
CA LEU A 154 -17.03 -9.63 -5.11
C LEU A 154 -16.36 -9.07 -6.37
N PHE A 155 -15.40 -8.15 -6.24
CA PHE A 155 -14.62 -7.65 -7.38
C PHE A 155 -13.81 -8.75 -8.06
N VAL A 156 -13.24 -9.71 -7.31
CA VAL A 156 -12.60 -10.91 -7.90
C VAL A 156 -13.60 -11.67 -8.78
N PHE A 157 -14.83 -11.90 -8.30
CA PHE A 157 -15.88 -12.56 -9.12
C PHE A 157 -16.30 -11.72 -10.32
N ILE A 158 -16.40 -10.38 -10.18
CA ILE A 158 -16.71 -9.46 -11.28
C ILE A 158 -15.62 -9.55 -12.36
N LEU A 159 -14.35 -9.54 -11.98
CA LEU A 159 -13.22 -9.68 -12.91
C LEU A 159 -13.27 -11.01 -13.67
N LEU A 160 -13.45 -12.12 -12.96
CA LEU A 160 -13.53 -13.46 -13.56
C LEU A 160 -14.74 -13.59 -14.51
N THR A 161 -15.92 -13.11 -14.09
CA THR A 161 -17.10 -13.12 -14.95
C THR A 161 -16.94 -12.18 -16.15
N GLY A 162 -16.28 -11.04 -15.98
CA GLY A 162 -15.96 -10.10 -17.06
C GLY A 162 -15.06 -10.74 -18.12
N LEU A 163 -13.99 -11.42 -17.70
CA LEU A 163 -13.09 -12.15 -18.59
C LEU A 163 -13.85 -13.27 -19.34
N PHE A 164 -14.68 -14.05 -18.63
CA PHE A 164 -15.50 -15.09 -19.26
C PHE A 164 -16.46 -14.54 -20.32
N LEU A 165 -17.08 -13.39 -20.06
CA LEU A 165 -17.99 -12.74 -21.01
C LEU A 165 -17.25 -12.20 -22.23
N TRP A 166 -16.04 -11.70 -22.06
CA TRP A 166 -15.20 -11.22 -23.15
C TRP A 166 -14.62 -12.38 -23.98
N TRP A 167 -14.33 -13.56 -23.37
CA TRP A 167 -13.66 -14.68 -24.02
C TRP A 167 -14.38 -15.12 -25.29
N PRO A 168 -13.68 -15.20 -26.45
CA PRO A 168 -14.29 -15.58 -27.71
C PRO A 168 -14.56 -17.09 -27.77
N LYS A 169 -15.62 -17.49 -28.46
CA LYS A 169 -15.91 -18.92 -28.72
C LYS A 169 -14.88 -19.55 -29.63
N LYS A 170 -14.26 -18.80 -30.54
CA LYS A 170 -13.20 -19.21 -31.44
C LYS A 170 -12.03 -18.25 -31.28
N LEU A 171 -10.80 -18.77 -31.16
CA LEU A 171 -9.59 -17.95 -31.00
C LEU A 171 -9.20 -17.19 -32.30
N LYS A 172 -9.69 -17.69 -33.46
CA LYS A 172 -9.49 -16.99 -34.75
C LYS A 172 -10.09 -15.59 -34.69
N GLY A 173 -9.24 -14.57 -34.88
CA GLY A 173 -9.66 -13.15 -34.84
C GLY A 173 -9.63 -12.48 -33.47
N ILE A 174 -9.00 -13.10 -32.45
CA ILE A 174 -8.86 -12.51 -31.11
C ILE A 174 -8.18 -11.13 -31.16
N GLY A 175 -7.22 -10.90 -32.06
CA GLY A 175 -6.54 -9.63 -32.21
C GLY A 175 -7.47 -8.47 -32.62
N LYS A 176 -8.58 -8.75 -33.34
CA LYS A 176 -9.59 -7.74 -33.66
C LYS A 176 -10.40 -7.33 -32.42
N ARG A 177 -10.55 -8.24 -31.44
CA ARG A 177 -11.27 -7.98 -30.19
C ARG A 177 -10.41 -7.24 -29.14
N LEU A 178 -9.12 -7.21 -29.32
CA LEU A 178 -8.19 -6.46 -28.48
C LEU A 178 -7.98 -5.00 -28.95
N LYS A 179 -8.65 -4.59 -30.04
CA LYS A 179 -8.54 -3.21 -30.56
C LYS A 179 -9.64 -2.32 -29.98
N ILE A 180 -9.24 -1.16 -29.47
CA ILE A 180 -10.15 -0.08 -29.04
C ILE A 180 -10.42 0.81 -30.25
N SER A 181 -11.69 1.02 -30.60
CA SER A 181 -12.06 1.85 -31.75
C SER A 181 -12.35 3.28 -31.31
N LEU A 182 -11.46 4.21 -31.65
CA LEU A 182 -11.60 5.63 -31.33
C LEU A 182 -12.53 6.38 -32.31
N ARG A 183 -12.78 5.84 -33.50
CA ARG A 183 -13.50 6.50 -34.62
C ARG A 183 -14.97 6.11 -34.74
N GLN A 184 -15.47 5.15 -33.97
CA GLN A 184 -16.84 4.63 -34.09
C GLN A 184 -17.85 5.27 -33.12
N GLY A 185 -17.57 6.48 -32.64
CA GLY A 185 -18.46 7.25 -31.75
C GLY A 185 -18.30 6.87 -30.25
N ARG A 186 -18.80 7.77 -29.40
CA ARG A 186 -18.65 7.69 -27.93
C ARG A 186 -19.18 6.38 -27.33
N GLN A 187 -20.35 5.92 -27.78
CA GLN A 187 -20.96 4.70 -27.26
C GLN A 187 -20.05 3.47 -27.47
N ARG A 188 -19.47 3.35 -28.67
CA ARG A 188 -18.56 2.26 -28.99
C ARG A 188 -17.27 2.37 -28.17
N LEU A 189 -16.73 3.57 -28.03
CA LEU A 189 -15.53 3.83 -27.22
C LEU A 189 -15.73 3.38 -25.77
N PHE A 190 -16.82 3.75 -25.10
CA PHE A 190 -17.08 3.32 -23.71
C PHE A 190 -17.25 1.80 -23.59
N ILE A 191 -17.86 1.13 -24.58
CA ILE A 191 -17.96 -0.33 -24.61
C ILE A 191 -16.57 -0.96 -24.75
N ASP A 192 -15.74 -0.45 -25.65
CA ASP A 192 -14.39 -0.97 -25.88
C ASP A 192 -13.46 -0.69 -24.67
N LEU A 193 -13.52 0.50 -24.07
CA LEU A 193 -12.81 0.80 -22.84
C LEU A 193 -13.21 -0.16 -21.72
N HIS A 194 -14.48 -0.43 -21.52
CA HIS A 194 -14.93 -1.37 -20.51
C HIS A 194 -14.48 -2.80 -20.81
N THR A 195 -14.70 -3.29 -22.03
CA THR A 195 -14.49 -4.71 -22.36
C THR A 195 -13.05 -5.03 -22.70
N VAL A 196 -12.42 -4.25 -23.57
CA VAL A 196 -11.04 -4.46 -24.01
C VAL A 196 -10.05 -3.94 -22.97
N GLY A 197 -10.28 -2.71 -22.51
CA GLY A 197 -9.43 -2.13 -21.46
C GLY A 197 -9.48 -2.93 -20.17
N GLY A 198 -10.66 -3.43 -19.78
CA GLY A 198 -10.78 -4.33 -18.63
C GLY A 198 -9.92 -5.59 -18.75
N VAL A 199 -9.80 -6.16 -19.95
CA VAL A 199 -8.92 -7.32 -20.20
C VAL A 199 -7.44 -6.97 -20.06
N TYR A 200 -7.02 -5.81 -20.55
CA TYR A 200 -5.61 -5.38 -20.43
C TYR A 200 -5.17 -5.22 -18.97
N VAL A 201 -6.04 -4.68 -18.11
CA VAL A 201 -5.70 -4.47 -16.70
C VAL A 201 -6.10 -5.63 -15.78
N PHE A 202 -6.75 -6.68 -16.33
CA PHE A 202 -7.32 -7.79 -15.59
C PHE A 202 -6.34 -8.45 -14.63
N VAL A 203 -5.15 -8.83 -15.11
CA VAL A 203 -4.16 -9.57 -14.30
C VAL A 203 -3.68 -8.72 -13.13
N LEU A 204 -3.40 -7.43 -13.37
CA LEU A 204 -2.92 -6.52 -12.33
C LEU A 204 -4.01 -6.24 -11.29
N LEU A 205 -5.26 -5.99 -11.73
CA LEU A 205 -6.39 -5.79 -10.82
C LEU A 205 -6.70 -7.05 -10.01
N LEU A 206 -6.61 -8.24 -10.63
CA LEU A 206 -6.80 -9.50 -9.93
C LEU A 206 -5.71 -9.72 -8.86
N ALA A 207 -4.45 -9.46 -9.20
CA ALA A 207 -3.33 -9.56 -8.26
C ALA A 207 -3.50 -8.59 -7.08
N MET A 208 -3.88 -7.33 -7.34
CA MET A 208 -4.17 -6.34 -6.29
C MET A 208 -5.36 -6.78 -5.42
N ALA A 209 -6.44 -7.29 -6.00
CA ALA A 209 -7.62 -7.73 -5.25
C ALA A 209 -7.30 -8.94 -4.38
N MET A 210 -6.66 -9.97 -4.92
CA MET A 210 -6.31 -11.20 -4.18
C MET A 210 -5.32 -10.92 -3.05
N THR A 211 -4.30 -10.10 -3.28
CA THR A 211 -3.36 -9.71 -2.23
C THR A 211 -4.01 -8.80 -1.18
N GLY A 212 -4.88 -7.88 -1.60
CA GLY A 212 -5.63 -6.98 -0.73
C GLY A 212 -6.54 -7.70 0.27
N LEU A 213 -7.19 -8.78 -0.14
CA LEU A 213 -8.05 -9.60 0.71
C LEU A 213 -7.33 -10.19 1.93
N THR A 214 -6.01 -10.39 1.86
CA THR A 214 -5.23 -10.90 2.99
C THR A 214 -5.24 -9.98 4.22
N TRP A 215 -5.52 -8.68 4.03
CA TRP A 215 -5.66 -7.71 5.13
C TRP A 215 -7.10 -7.55 5.62
N SER A 216 -8.09 -7.99 4.82
CA SER A 216 -9.50 -7.84 5.16
C SER A 216 -10.01 -9.01 6.00
N PHE A 217 -9.70 -10.25 5.62
CA PHE A 217 -10.23 -11.45 6.25
C PHE A 217 -9.12 -12.40 6.72
N GLU A 218 -9.22 -12.84 7.98
CA GLU A 218 -8.25 -13.76 8.57
C GLU A 218 -8.32 -15.17 7.94
N TRP A 219 -9.54 -15.69 7.72
CA TRP A 219 -9.73 -16.97 7.06
C TRP A 219 -9.11 -17.01 5.66
N TYR A 220 -9.27 -15.91 4.88
CA TYR A 220 -8.69 -15.80 3.56
C TYR A 220 -7.15 -15.75 3.64
N ARG A 221 -6.62 -14.93 4.55
CA ARG A 221 -5.17 -14.86 4.79
C ARG A 221 -4.58 -16.22 5.14
N THR A 222 -5.20 -16.94 6.08
CA THR A 222 -4.76 -18.29 6.48
C THR A 222 -4.78 -19.25 5.29
N GLY A 223 -5.85 -19.27 4.50
CA GLY A 223 -5.95 -20.08 3.29
C GLY A 223 -4.89 -19.71 2.24
N PHE A 224 -4.70 -18.40 2.02
CA PHE A 224 -3.69 -17.89 1.09
C PHE A 224 -2.27 -18.32 1.49
N TYR A 225 -1.92 -18.22 2.78
CA TYR A 225 -0.61 -18.63 3.28
C TYR A 225 -0.40 -20.14 3.10
N LYS A 226 -1.41 -20.97 3.39
CA LYS A 226 -1.35 -22.43 3.18
C LYS A 226 -1.09 -22.79 1.72
N VAL A 227 -1.77 -22.12 0.77
CA VAL A 227 -1.56 -22.35 -0.68
C VAL A 227 -0.10 -22.09 -1.09
N PHE A 228 0.56 -21.11 -0.48
CA PHE A 228 1.98 -20.80 -0.74
C PHE A 228 2.96 -21.54 0.19
N GLY A 229 2.50 -22.58 0.91
CA GLY A 229 3.35 -23.40 1.77
C GLY A 229 3.95 -22.65 2.96
N ALA A 230 3.25 -21.61 3.45
CA ALA A 230 3.64 -20.87 4.64
C ALA A 230 2.63 -21.11 5.76
N GLU A 231 3.11 -21.60 6.89
CA GLU A 231 2.30 -21.67 8.11
C GLU A 231 2.32 -20.30 8.79
N MET A 232 1.14 -19.76 9.06
CA MET A 232 1.07 -18.60 9.93
C MET A 232 1.43 -19.03 11.34
N ALA A 233 2.47 -18.41 11.93
CA ALA A 233 2.65 -18.50 13.36
C ALA A 233 1.30 -18.13 14.02
N GLU A 234 0.77 -19.02 14.87
CA GLU A 234 -0.50 -18.81 15.56
C GLU A 234 -0.51 -17.39 16.15
N ALA A 235 -1.59 -16.65 15.86
CA ALA A 235 -1.77 -15.29 16.36
C ALA A 235 -1.92 -15.33 17.89
N GLY A 236 -0.82 -15.52 18.59
CA GLY A 236 -0.80 -15.70 20.04
C GLY A 236 0.57 -16.04 20.61
N LYS A 237 1.52 -16.60 19.80
CA LYS A 237 2.79 -17.10 20.37
C LYS A 237 4.08 -16.55 19.74
N GLY A 238 4.05 -15.62 18.82
CA GLY A 238 5.32 -15.21 18.22
C GLY A 238 5.25 -13.94 17.39
N ASP A 239 5.02 -12.84 17.98
CA ASP A 239 5.53 -11.50 17.73
C ASP A 239 4.82 -10.48 18.67
N LYS A 240 4.60 -10.86 19.89
CA LYS A 240 4.60 -9.85 20.96
C LYS A 240 6.08 -9.54 21.10
N GLY A 241 6.50 -8.40 20.54
CA GLY A 241 7.71 -7.77 21.04
C GLY A 241 7.70 -7.85 22.56
N PRO A 242 8.83 -7.90 23.23
CA PRO A 242 8.93 -8.31 24.62
C PRO A 242 7.70 -7.76 25.36
N LYS A 243 6.87 -8.68 25.89
CA LYS A 243 5.75 -8.29 26.74
C LYS A 243 6.40 -7.34 27.72
N LYS A 244 5.95 -6.07 27.71
CA LYS A 244 6.15 -5.25 28.90
C LYS A 244 5.58 -6.13 30.02
N ASP A 245 6.46 -6.75 30.78
CA ASP A 245 6.07 -7.38 32.02
C ASP A 245 5.18 -6.37 32.71
N LYS A 246 3.94 -6.78 32.96
CA LYS A 246 3.12 -6.11 33.96
C LYS A 246 3.87 -6.39 35.26
N ARG A 247 4.92 -5.62 35.53
CA ARG A 247 5.43 -5.47 36.87
C ARG A 247 4.22 -4.99 37.66
N LYS A 248 3.72 -5.90 38.45
CA LYS A 248 2.82 -5.60 39.58
C LYS A 248 3.48 -4.44 40.30
N ASP A 249 2.63 -3.51 40.69
CA ASP A 249 2.94 -2.32 41.46
C ASP A 249 4.07 -2.54 42.47
N ALA A 250 5.30 -2.27 42.05
CA ALA A 250 6.36 -1.90 42.96
C ALA A 250 6.23 -0.38 43.14
N PRO A 251 6.43 0.17 44.35
CA PRO A 251 6.38 1.59 44.56
C PRO A 251 7.29 2.30 43.54
N ARG A 252 6.72 3.23 42.79
CA ARG A 252 7.50 4.11 41.90
C ARG A 252 8.39 4.91 42.84
N GLU A 253 9.69 4.69 42.76
CA GLU A 253 10.66 5.67 43.24
C GLU A 253 10.43 6.94 42.42
N GLU A 254 9.94 7.97 43.07
CA GLU A 254 9.88 9.33 42.54
C GLU A 254 11.31 9.79 42.30
N GLY A 255 11.73 9.87 41.01
CA GLY A 255 13.04 10.41 40.63
C GLY A 255 13.71 9.74 39.42
N ALA A 256 13.24 8.63 38.88
CA ALA A 256 13.78 8.08 37.65
C ALA A 256 13.23 8.86 36.45
N GLU A 257 13.99 9.83 35.96
CA GLU A 257 13.82 10.47 34.66
C GLU A 257 13.64 9.36 33.61
N GLN A 258 12.48 9.28 32.96
CA GLN A 258 12.20 8.22 31.97
C GLN A 258 13.24 8.35 30.88
N ALA A 259 14.10 7.36 30.72
CA ALA A 259 15.16 7.38 29.72
C ALA A 259 14.53 7.50 28.33
N LYS A 260 14.67 8.66 27.69
CA LYS A 260 14.18 8.94 26.32
C LYS A 260 14.93 8.15 25.25
N LEU A 261 16.10 7.68 25.58
CA LEU A 261 17.02 6.97 24.69
C LEU A 261 17.05 5.48 25.03
N PRO A 262 17.12 4.58 24.03
CA PRO A 262 17.34 3.15 24.25
C PRO A 262 18.66 2.93 24.99
N ALA A 263 18.73 1.93 25.86
CA ALA A 263 19.94 1.66 26.66
C ALA A 263 21.20 1.40 25.81
N SER A 264 21.00 0.89 24.58
CA SER A 264 22.09 0.54 23.66
C SER A 264 22.56 1.69 22.75
N TYR A 265 21.96 2.88 22.83
CA TYR A 265 22.21 3.96 21.86
C TYR A 265 23.67 4.38 21.76
N ILE A 266 24.44 4.24 22.82
CA ILE A 266 25.87 4.56 22.89
C ILE A 266 26.71 3.70 21.93
N TYR A 267 26.25 2.49 21.63
CA TYR A 267 26.93 1.53 20.73
C TYR A 267 26.47 1.61 19.28
N TRP A 268 25.44 2.41 18.97
CA TRP A 268 24.83 2.41 17.65
C TRP A 268 25.78 2.83 16.53
N GLU A 269 26.68 3.77 16.81
CA GLU A 269 27.66 4.23 15.82
C GLU A 269 28.68 3.13 15.48
N GLU A 270 29.20 2.44 16.48
CA GLU A 270 30.13 1.34 16.31
C GLU A 270 29.52 0.17 15.58
N VAL A 271 28.28 -0.21 15.97
CA VAL A 271 27.55 -1.30 15.33
C VAL A 271 27.22 -0.96 13.87
N VAL A 272 26.79 0.27 13.57
CA VAL A 272 26.51 0.71 12.20
C VAL A 272 27.79 0.68 11.36
N SER A 273 28.92 1.16 11.88
CA SER A 273 30.21 1.14 11.19
C SER A 273 30.65 -0.29 10.87
N TYR A 274 30.50 -1.21 11.82
CA TYR A 274 30.79 -2.64 11.61
C TYR A 274 29.87 -3.24 10.52
N VAL A 275 28.56 -2.92 10.57
CA VAL A 275 27.58 -3.42 9.58
C VAL A 275 27.89 -2.88 8.19
N ILE A 276 28.30 -1.62 8.05
CA ILE A 276 28.74 -1.04 6.77
C ILE A 276 29.97 -1.78 6.22
N GLU A 277 30.95 -2.05 7.07
CA GLU A 277 32.20 -2.73 6.69
C GLU A 277 31.94 -4.18 6.24
N VAL A 278 31.05 -4.90 6.95
CA VAL A 278 30.73 -6.31 6.65
C VAL A 278 29.71 -6.47 5.53
N SER A 279 28.87 -5.44 5.29
CA SER A 279 27.87 -5.48 4.22
C SER A 279 28.52 -5.26 2.87
N GLU A 280 28.73 -6.33 2.10
CA GLU A 280 29.22 -6.26 0.70
C GLU A 280 28.18 -5.68 -0.27
N ALA A 281 26.94 -5.45 0.17
CA ALA A 281 25.82 -5.03 -0.66
C ALA A 281 25.72 -3.51 -0.74
N ASP A 282 25.40 -3.00 -1.91
CA ASP A 282 24.92 -1.63 -2.11
C ASP A 282 23.65 -1.40 -1.27
N TYR A 283 23.81 -0.83 -0.08
CA TYR A 283 22.67 -0.46 0.75
C TYR A 283 22.16 0.94 0.40
N THR A 284 20.85 1.12 0.41
CA THR A 284 20.23 2.43 0.23
C THR A 284 20.05 3.18 1.55
N GLU A 285 19.85 2.45 2.63
CA GLU A 285 19.68 2.95 3.99
C GLU A 285 20.00 1.85 5.01
N ILE A 286 20.38 2.23 6.22
CA ILE A 286 20.57 1.33 7.36
C ILE A 286 19.67 1.82 8.49
N THR A 287 18.91 0.94 9.12
CA THR A 287 18.07 1.28 10.27
C THR A 287 18.56 0.56 11.50
N VAL A 288 19.00 1.31 12.50
CA VAL A 288 19.38 0.78 13.81
C VAL A 288 18.25 0.99 14.83
N LYS A 289 18.01 -0.04 15.62
CA LYS A 289 17.04 -0.10 16.72
C LYS A 289 17.70 -0.68 17.95
N ASP A 290 16.99 -0.69 19.07
CA ASP A 290 17.52 -1.25 20.32
C ASP A 290 17.80 -2.77 20.18
N GLY A 291 19.07 -3.13 19.96
CA GLY A 291 19.55 -4.50 19.81
C GLY A 291 19.45 -5.10 18.39
N GLU A 292 19.08 -4.34 17.35
CA GLU A 292 18.97 -4.84 15.99
C GLU A 292 19.32 -3.76 14.95
N VAL A 293 20.03 -4.16 13.89
CA VAL A 293 20.26 -3.35 12.69
C VAL A 293 19.62 -4.04 11.49
N GLU A 294 18.86 -3.31 10.71
CA GLU A 294 18.23 -3.78 9.47
C GLU A 294 18.86 -3.09 8.26
N VAL A 295 19.28 -3.88 7.27
CA VAL A 295 19.84 -3.43 5.99
C VAL A 295 18.90 -3.89 4.86
N PRO A 296 18.07 -3.00 4.31
CA PRO A 296 17.19 -3.34 3.20
C PRO A 296 17.99 -3.74 1.95
N LEU A 297 17.55 -4.81 1.30
CA LEU A 297 18.15 -5.35 0.09
C LEU A 297 17.40 -4.87 -1.15
N ALA A 298 18.12 -4.26 -2.09
CA ALA A 298 17.59 -3.85 -3.37
C ALA A 298 17.51 -5.04 -4.36
N GLY A 299 16.65 -4.92 -5.38
CA GLY A 299 16.67 -5.82 -6.55
C GLY A 299 16.01 -7.19 -6.38
N LEU A 300 15.65 -7.62 -5.17
CA LEU A 300 15.06 -8.96 -4.93
C LEU A 300 13.56 -9.06 -5.23
N GLY A 301 12.92 -7.98 -5.69
CA GLY A 301 11.48 -7.94 -5.95
C GLY A 301 10.61 -7.86 -4.69
N ASN A 302 11.09 -8.32 -3.56
CA ASN A 302 10.43 -8.15 -2.27
C ASN A 302 10.90 -6.85 -1.61
N SER A 303 10.06 -5.81 -1.65
CA SER A 303 10.39 -4.49 -1.09
C SER A 303 10.58 -4.45 0.43
N ARG A 304 10.41 -5.59 1.11
CA ARG A 304 10.67 -5.76 2.54
C ARG A 304 11.79 -6.77 2.81
N ALA A 305 12.57 -7.09 1.77
CA ALA A 305 13.76 -7.89 1.96
C ALA A 305 14.80 -7.07 2.71
N ALA A 306 15.31 -7.61 3.80
CA ALA A 306 16.37 -7.00 4.57
C ALA A 306 17.21 -8.10 5.25
N ASP A 307 18.49 -7.85 5.33
CA ASP A 307 19.36 -8.56 6.26
C ASP A 307 19.24 -7.93 7.64
N SER A 308 19.41 -8.71 8.69
CA SER A 308 19.38 -8.20 10.06
C SER A 308 20.58 -8.68 10.86
N PHE A 309 21.11 -7.76 11.65
CA PHE A 309 22.21 -7.99 12.59
C PHE A 309 21.68 -7.74 14.00
N ARG A 310 21.84 -8.69 14.89
CA ARG A 310 21.53 -8.51 16.31
C ARG A 310 22.80 -8.26 17.08
N PHE A 311 22.73 -7.37 18.04
CA PHE A 311 23.84 -7.03 18.91
C PHE A 311 23.39 -7.00 20.39
N ASP A 312 24.33 -7.28 21.26
CA ASP A 312 24.11 -7.18 22.69
C ASP A 312 23.98 -5.71 23.11
N LYS A 313 22.89 -5.41 23.80
CA LYS A 313 22.54 -4.04 24.19
C LYS A 313 23.48 -3.41 25.22
N LYS A 314 24.24 -4.23 25.92
CA LYS A 314 25.17 -3.80 26.96
C LYS A 314 26.61 -3.64 26.47
N THR A 315 26.99 -4.37 25.43
CA THR A 315 28.38 -4.41 24.95
C THR A 315 28.53 -3.89 23.52
N GLY A 316 27.43 -3.74 22.76
CA GLY A 316 27.46 -3.39 21.34
C GLY A 316 27.98 -4.52 20.43
N GLN A 317 28.40 -5.66 20.95
CA GLN A 317 28.90 -6.75 20.12
C GLN A 317 27.83 -7.38 19.28
N VAL A 318 28.08 -7.54 17.98
CA VAL A 318 27.17 -8.24 17.06
C VAL A 318 27.18 -9.73 17.39
N THR A 319 26.02 -10.26 17.78
CA THR A 319 25.84 -11.65 18.25
C THR A 319 25.24 -12.57 17.19
N GLU A 320 24.47 -12.03 16.24
CA GLU A 320 23.78 -12.84 15.22
C GLU A 320 23.68 -12.03 13.92
N TYR A 321 24.09 -12.64 12.81
CA TYR A 321 23.76 -12.19 11.46
C TYR A 321 22.71 -13.11 10.87
N LYS A 322 21.64 -12.54 10.33
CA LYS A 322 20.58 -13.28 9.70
C LYS A 322 20.33 -12.75 8.29
N ALA A 323 20.79 -13.49 7.30
CA ALA A 323 20.55 -13.18 5.91
C ALA A 323 19.07 -13.31 5.54
N TYR A 324 18.57 -12.50 4.62
CA TYR A 324 17.18 -12.59 4.11
C TYR A 324 16.85 -13.99 3.59
N ARG A 325 17.80 -14.72 3.01
CA ARG A 325 17.61 -16.11 2.56
C ARG A 325 17.14 -17.05 3.70
N GLU A 326 17.51 -16.78 4.94
CA GLU A 326 17.21 -17.56 6.15
C GLU A 326 15.90 -17.13 6.84
N VAL A 327 15.34 -16.00 6.42
CA VAL A 327 14.07 -15.50 6.95
C VAL A 327 12.95 -16.52 6.68
N LYS A 328 12.09 -16.75 7.67
CA LYS A 328 10.96 -17.68 7.59
C LYS A 328 10.04 -17.36 6.41
N ARG A 329 9.45 -18.40 5.80
CA ARG A 329 8.59 -18.29 4.62
C ARG A 329 7.40 -17.35 4.83
N ASP A 330 6.77 -17.36 5.99
CA ASP A 330 5.64 -16.50 6.35
C ASP A 330 6.01 -15.00 6.29
N LYS A 331 7.19 -14.64 6.83
CA LYS A 331 7.70 -13.25 6.75
C LYS A 331 8.04 -12.86 5.30
N LYS A 332 8.68 -13.74 4.54
CA LYS A 332 8.95 -13.52 3.11
C LYS A 332 7.66 -13.34 2.32
N LEU A 333 6.67 -14.21 2.53
CA LEU A 333 5.38 -14.14 1.86
C LEU A 333 4.63 -12.84 2.19
N ARG A 334 4.68 -12.40 3.45
CA ARG A 334 4.11 -11.11 3.86
C ARG A 334 4.73 -9.94 3.11
N GLY A 335 6.02 -9.95 2.88
CA GLY A 335 6.73 -8.96 2.07
C GLY A 335 6.31 -9.02 0.60
N TRP A 336 6.22 -10.22 0.01
CA TRP A 336 5.77 -10.43 -1.36
C TRP A 336 4.31 -10.00 -1.58
N ILE A 337 3.39 -10.31 -0.66
CA ILE A 337 2.01 -9.83 -0.71
C ILE A 337 1.98 -8.30 -0.81
N TYR A 338 2.78 -7.61 0.01
CA TYR A 338 2.87 -6.16 -0.03
C TYR A 338 3.45 -5.67 -1.37
N SER A 339 4.54 -6.25 -1.83
CA SER A 339 5.23 -5.83 -3.05
C SER A 339 4.37 -6.05 -4.32
N ILE A 340 3.65 -7.18 -4.38
CA ILE A 340 2.70 -7.46 -5.47
C ILE A 340 1.50 -6.51 -5.38
N HIS A 341 0.96 -6.24 -4.18
CA HIS A 341 -0.19 -5.35 -4.03
C HIS A 341 0.10 -3.91 -4.47
N THR A 342 1.28 -3.42 -4.15
CA THR A 342 1.69 -2.03 -4.43
C THR A 342 2.43 -1.84 -5.76
N GLY A 343 2.76 -2.94 -6.45
CA GLY A 343 3.57 -2.92 -7.66
C GLY A 343 5.07 -2.68 -7.41
N ALA A 344 5.53 -2.74 -6.17
CA ALA A 344 6.93 -2.45 -5.83
C ALA A 344 7.93 -3.55 -6.25
N TRP A 345 7.44 -4.71 -6.68
CA TRP A 345 8.26 -5.89 -7.00
C TRP A 345 9.21 -5.72 -8.20
N GLY A 346 8.91 -4.86 -9.14
CA GLY A 346 9.75 -4.58 -10.32
C GLY A 346 10.13 -3.10 -10.42
N GLY A 347 10.25 -2.41 -9.29
CA GLY A 347 10.70 -1.01 -9.22
C GLY A 347 9.68 -0.02 -9.80
N LEU A 348 10.18 1.07 -10.37
CA LEU A 348 9.36 2.16 -10.89
C LEU A 348 8.44 1.72 -12.03
N PHE A 349 8.94 0.87 -12.94
CA PHE A 349 8.15 0.42 -14.10
C PHE A 349 6.87 -0.30 -13.68
N THR A 350 6.97 -1.28 -12.80
CA THR A 350 5.79 -2.02 -12.33
C THR A 350 4.86 -1.12 -11.51
N ARG A 351 5.38 -0.20 -10.72
CA ARG A 351 4.57 0.79 -9.99
C ARG A 351 3.76 1.68 -10.93
N ILE A 352 4.35 2.15 -12.04
CA ILE A 352 3.62 2.90 -13.08
C ILE A 352 2.51 2.02 -13.67
N CYS A 353 2.80 0.76 -14.02
CA CYS A 353 1.78 -0.16 -14.53
C CYS A 353 0.63 -0.37 -13.54
N TYR A 354 0.92 -0.52 -12.25
CA TYR A 354 -0.08 -0.68 -11.19
C TYR A 354 -0.90 0.58 -10.96
N PHE A 355 -0.25 1.74 -10.99
CA PHE A 355 -0.94 3.04 -10.93
C PHE A 355 -1.96 3.18 -12.07
N LEU A 356 -1.52 2.94 -13.32
CA LEU A 356 -2.37 3.03 -14.49
C LEU A 356 -3.49 1.98 -14.45
N ALA A 357 -3.19 0.76 -14.03
CA ALA A 357 -4.20 -0.30 -13.89
C ALA A 357 -5.25 0.05 -12.81
N ALA A 358 -4.84 0.59 -11.66
CA ALA A 358 -5.75 1.01 -10.61
C ALA A 358 -6.61 2.21 -11.05
N LEU A 359 -6.02 3.20 -11.72
CA LEU A 359 -6.74 4.35 -12.26
C LEU A 359 -7.75 3.90 -13.33
N PHE A 360 -7.33 2.98 -14.20
CA PHE A 360 -8.24 2.40 -15.19
C PHE A 360 -9.33 1.55 -14.52
N GLY A 361 -8.99 0.77 -13.49
CA GLY A 361 -9.91 0.01 -12.66
C GLY A 361 -11.01 0.88 -12.06
N ALA A 362 -10.65 2.10 -11.61
CA ALA A 362 -11.63 3.09 -11.13
C ALA A 362 -12.62 3.56 -12.21
N SER A 363 -12.21 3.55 -13.48
CA SER A 363 -13.09 3.95 -14.60
C SER A 363 -14.06 2.85 -15.03
N LEU A 364 -13.78 1.57 -14.72
CA LEU A 364 -14.62 0.43 -15.15
C LEU A 364 -16.06 0.50 -14.63
N PRO A 365 -16.34 0.84 -13.36
CA PRO A 365 -17.71 1.01 -12.89
C PRO A 365 -18.45 2.14 -13.64
N LEU A 366 -17.78 3.25 -13.92
CA LEU A 366 -18.37 4.39 -14.65
C LEU A 366 -18.79 3.98 -16.07
N THR A 367 -17.90 3.31 -16.80
CA THR A 367 -18.19 2.79 -18.14
C THR A 367 -19.28 1.72 -18.11
N GLY A 368 -19.29 0.87 -17.07
CA GLY A 368 -20.32 -0.14 -16.82
C GLY A 368 -21.70 0.48 -16.58
N TYR A 369 -21.80 1.51 -15.72
CA TYR A 369 -23.04 2.27 -15.48
C TYR A 369 -23.53 2.96 -16.74
N TYR A 370 -22.64 3.56 -17.53
CA TYR A 370 -22.98 4.15 -18.80
C TYR A 370 -23.60 3.12 -19.77
N ILE A 371 -22.97 1.94 -19.93
CA ILE A 371 -23.48 0.86 -20.79
C ILE A 371 -24.83 0.37 -20.31
N PHE A 372 -25.01 0.21 -18.97
CA PHE A 372 -26.29 -0.20 -18.39
C PHE A 372 -27.40 0.81 -18.68
N TYR A 373 -27.13 2.11 -18.45
CA TYR A 373 -28.06 3.19 -18.71
C TYR A 373 -28.49 3.24 -20.18
N GLN A 374 -27.53 3.18 -21.09
CA GLN A 374 -27.83 3.19 -22.55
C GLN A 374 -28.68 1.99 -23.00
N ARG A 375 -28.45 0.82 -22.43
CA ARG A 375 -29.26 -0.37 -22.74
C ARG A 375 -30.68 -0.26 -22.21
N LYS A 376 -30.89 0.31 -21.05
CA LYS A 376 -32.20 0.37 -20.39
C LYS A 376 -33.06 1.51 -20.92
N TRP A 377 -32.48 2.67 -21.19
CA TRP A 377 -33.23 3.90 -21.56
C TRP A 377 -32.92 4.47 -22.95
N GLY A 378 -31.76 4.17 -23.53
CA GLY A 378 -31.36 4.70 -24.84
C GLY A 378 -32.26 4.27 -25.99
N LYS A 379 -32.85 3.07 -25.94
CA LYS A 379 -33.83 2.60 -26.92
C LYS A 379 -35.16 3.36 -26.85
N LYS A 380 -35.62 3.72 -25.63
CA LYS A 380 -36.85 4.49 -25.43
C LYS A 380 -36.75 5.92 -25.99
N ARG A 381 -35.58 6.55 -25.87
CA ARG A 381 -35.31 7.89 -26.40
C ARG A 381 -35.33 7.91 -27.94
N LYS A 382 -34.72 6.91 -28.60
CA LYS A 382 -34.76 6.81 -30.08
C LYS A 382 -36.17 6.56 -30.62
N ALA A 383 -36.98 5.74 -29.96
CA ALA A 383 -38.36 5.50 -30.35
C ALA A 383 -39.21 6.77 -30.22
N LYS A 384 -39.09 7.54 -29.12
CA LYS A 384 -39.78 8.82 -28.93
C LYS A 384 -39.35 9.90 -29.93
N SER A 385 -38.06 9.94 -30.27
CA SER A 385 -37.52 10.90 -31.24
C SER A 385 -37.98 10.57 -32.67
N GLY A 386 -38.08 9.28 -33.03
CA GLY A 386 -38.61 8.83 -34.32
C GLY A 386 -40.11 9.11 -34.47
N SER A 387 -40.91 8.91 -33.41
CA SER A 387 -42.33 9.23 -33.39
C SER A 387 -42.59 10.73 -33.56
N LYS A 388 -41.83 11.59 -32.85
CA LYS A 388 -41.96 13.06 -33.02
C LYS A 388 -41.56 13.54 -34.41
N ALA A 389 -40.50 12.97 -35.01
CA ALA A 389 -40.10 13.33 -36.36
C ALA A 389 -41.13 12.93 -37.42
N SER A 390 -41.78 11.77 -37.25
CA SER A 390 -42.86 11.35 -38.16
C SER A 390 -44.16 12.17 -38.00
N GLU A 391 -44.50 12.64 -36.77
CA GLU A 391 -45.62 13.54 -36.53
C GLU A 391 -45.38 14.92 -37.16
N ILE A 392 -44.19 15.47 -37.10
CA ILE A 392 -43.84 16.76 -37.71
C ILE A 392 -43.92 16.67 -39.25
N CYS A 393 -43.38 15.60 -39.88
CA CYS A 393 -43.46 15.38 -41.31
C CYS A 393 -44.93 15.18 -41.79
N LEU A 394 -45.80 14.58 -40.97
CA LEU A 394 -47.22 14.42 -41.32
C LEU A 394 -48.04 15.73 -41.18
N GLN A 395 -47.59 16.67 -40.35
CA GLN A 395 -48.21 18.00 -40.22
C GLN A 395 -47.76 18.95 -41.34
N GLU A 396 -46.50 18.92 -41.76
CA GLU A 396 -45.95 19.72 -42.86
C GLU A 396 -46.43 19.26 -44.26
N GLY A 397 -46.84 18.01 -44.41
CA GLY A 397 -47.43 17.49 -45.69
C GLY A 397 -48.92 17.70 -45.84
N ARG A 398 -49.62 18.41 -44.92
CA ARG A 398 -51.06 18.74 -44.97
C ARG A 398 -51.32 20.24 -45.09
N SER A 399 -50.35 21.08 -45.27
CA SER A 399 -50.42 22.49 -45.63
C SER A 399 -50.04 22.66 -47.12
#